data_c6df95d37e42fd800836a36ba0883323
#
_entry.id   c6df95d37e42fd800836a36ba0883323
#
_cell.length_a   1.000
_cell.length_b   1.000
_cell.length_c   1.000
_cell.angle_alpha   90.00
_cell.angle_beta   90.00
_cell.angle_gamma   90.00
#
_symmetry.space_group_name_H-M   'P 1'
#
loop_
_entity.id
_entity.type
_entity.pdbx_description
1 polymer ?
#
loop_
_entity_poly.entity_id
_entity_poly.type
_entity_poly.pdbx_seq_one_letter_code
_entity_poly.pdbx_strand_id
1 'polypeptide(L)'
;MTPLNSPLEVGVRALVLLAQSHPQPLDLAQLVALDYLVLHSGEFGGPHSLHPDLPAQEGELGRKRELLEQGLLVLIRAGLAELASSDDGLMYAATENGHAFIEVLEAPYIASLRERAEWALRHYASPARARSVTHQIINRATTGSATEGAGHG
;
A
#
# COMPACT_ATOMS: atom_id res chain seq x y z
N MET A 1 0.46 17.99 7.91
CA MET A 1 0.81 16.64 7.43
C MET A 1 0.12 15.61 8.29
N THR A 2 -0.71 14.78 7.69
CA THR A 2 -1.36 13.70 8.44
C THR A 2 -0.33 12.65 8.82
N PRO A 3 -0.37 12.11 10.05
CA PRO A 3 0.61 11.12 10.50
C PRO A 3 0.70 9.89 9.59
N LEU A 4 -0.39 9.51 8.92
CA LEU A 4 -0.48 8.29 8.10
C LEU A 4 0.17 8.44 6.72
N ASN A 5 0.67 9.62 6.37
CA ASN A 5 1.25 9.91 5.05
C ASN A 5 2.71 10.37 5.11
N SER A 6 3.40 10.21 6.25
CA SER A 6 4.84 10.46 6.28
C SER A 6 5.59 9.32 5.59
N PRO A 7 6.78 9.58 5.03
CA PRO A 7 7.59 8.50 4.44
C PRO A 7 7.87 7.36 5.40
N LEU A 8 8.05 7.66 6.69
CA LEU A 8 8.28 6.63 7.71
C LEU A 8 7.07 5.72 7.88
N GLU A 9 5.87 6.29 7.98
CA GLU A 9 4.65 5.49 8.16
C GLU A 9 4.31 4.69 6.92
N VAL A 10 4.47 5.30 5.75
CA VAL A 10 4.31 4.60 4.47
C VAL A 10 5.31 3.45 4.38
N GLY A 11 6.55 3.68 4.83
CA GLY A 11 7.59 2.65 4.89
C GLY A 11 7.20 1.50 5.81
N VAL A 12 6.67 1.79 7.00
CA VAL A 12 6.22 0.74 7.94
C VAL A 12 5.10 -0.09 7.32
N ARG A 13 4.13 0.53 6.66
CA ARG A 13 3.05 -0.21 5.98
C ARG A 13 3.61 -1.10 4.87
N ALA A 14 4.54 -0.56 4.08
CA ALA A 14 5.20 -1.34 3.03
C ALA A 14 5.95 -2.54 3.62
N LEU A 15 6.65 -2.33 4.74
CA LEU A 15 7.39 -3.40 5.39
C LEU A 15 6.46 -4.52 5.89
N VAL A 16 5.31 -4.15 6.46
CA VAL A 16 4.30 -5.15 6.87
C VAL A 16 3.85 -5.98 5.67
N LEU A 17 3.56 -5.31 4.53
CA LEU A 17 3.18 -6.00 3.29
C LEU A 17 4.28 -6.93 2.80
N LEU A 18 5.52 -6.45 2.76
CA LEU A 18 6.65 -7.26 2.30
C LEU A 18 6.92 -8.44 3.21
N ALA A 19 6.82 -8.24 4.54
CA ALA A 19 7.03 -9.32 5.50
C ALA A 19 5.96 -10.40 5.35
N GLN A 20 4.71 -10.03 5.18
CA GLN A 20 3.61 -10.99 5.04
C GLN A 20 3.59 -11.66 3.66
N SER A 21 4.10 -11.02 2.63
CA SER A 21 4.17 -11.59 1.31
C SER A 21 5.32 -12.61 1.14
N HIS A 22 6.27 -12.62 2.10
CA HIS A 22 7.39 -13.57 2.07
C HIS A 22 6.91 -15.01 1.81
N PRO A 23 7.54 -15.80 0.92
CA PRO A 23 8.78 -15.51 0.20
C PRO A 23 8.60 -14.76 -1.12
N GLN A 24 7.41 -14.30 -1.47
CA GLN A 24 7.16 -13.62 -2.73
C GLN A 24 7.51 -12.14 -2.63
N PRO A 25 8.43 -11.63 -3.49
CA PRO A 25 8.68 -10.20 -3.53
C PRO A 25 7.54 -9.45 -4.23
N LEU A 26 7.47 -8.14 -4.02
CA LEU A 26 6.45 -7.29 -4.62
C LEU A 26 7.12 -6.15 -5.40
N ASP A 27 6.53 -5.78 -6.53
CA ASP A 27 6.97 -4.60 -7.26
C ASP A 27 6.27 -3.33 -6.73
N LEU A 28 6.70 -2.17 -7.21
CA LEU A 28 6.15 -0.90 -6.74
C LEU A 28 4.67 -0.75 -7.07
N ALA A 29 4.25 -1.18 -8.25
CA ALA A 29 2.83 -1.10 -8.65
C ALA A 29 1.94 -1.94 -7.74
N GLN A 30 2.38 -3.14 -7.38
CA GLN A 30 1.67 -3.99 -6.42
C GLN A 30 1.60 -3.32 -5.05
N LEU A 31 2.71 -2.74 -4.58
CA LEU A 31 2.75 -2.05 -3.29
C LEU A 31 1.81 -0.84 -3.25
N VAL A 32 1.73 -0.06 -4.32
CA VAL A 32 0.81 1.08 -4.41
C VAL A 32 -0.64 0.60 -4.25
N ALA A 33 -1.04 -0.43 -5.00
CA ALA A 33 -2.39 -0.97 -4.94
C ALA A 33 -2.70 -1.57 -3.57
N LEU A 34 -1.78 -2.38 -3.04
CA LEU A 34 -1.96 -3.05 -1.75
C LEU A 34 -2.01 -2.04 -0.60
N ASP A 35 -1.18 -0.99 -0.63
CA ASP A 35 -1.22 0.06 0.39
C ASP A 35 -2.57 0.77 0.40
N TYR A 36 -3.12 1.08 -0.77
CA TYR A 36 -4.46 1.66 -0.86
C TYR A 36 -5.51 0.73 -0.26
N LEU A 37 -5.45 -0.56 -0.62
CA LEU A 37 -6.39 -1.57 -0.10
C LEU A 37 -6.31 -1.72 1.41
N VAL A 38 -5.11 -1.65 1.99
CA VAL A 38 -4.92 -1.74 3.44
C VAL A 38 -5.62 -0.57 4.15
N LEU A 39 -5.52 0.63 3.59
CA LEU A 39 -6.12 1.82 4.19
C LEU A 39 -7.62 1.93 3.94
N HIS A 40 -8.11 1.42 2.82
CA HIS A 40 -9.50 1.51 2.38
C HIS A 40 -10.18 0.15 2.22
N SER A 41 -9.80 -0.80 3.07
CA SER A 41 -10.24 -2.19 2.98
C SER A 41 -11.77 -2.35 2.98
N GLY A 42 -12.47 -1.54 3.73
CA GLY A 42 -13.94 -1.58 3.80
C GLY A 42 -14.62 -1.28 2.47
N GLU A 43 -13.99 -0.47 1.61
CA GLU A 43 -14.53 -0.15 0.27
C GLU A 43 -14.42 -1.31 -0.70
N PHE A 44 -13.64 -2.32 -0.38
CA PHE A 44 -13.37 -3.47 -1.26
C PHE A 44 -13.84 -4.81 -0.65
N GLY A 45 -14.75 -4.72 0.31
CA GLY A 45 -15.33 -5.92 0.91
C GLY A 45 -14.47 -6.58 1.98
N GLY A 46 -13.44 -5.89 2.45
CA GLY A 46 -12.55 -6.38 3.49
C GLY A 46 -12.88 -5.85 4.89
N PRO A 47 -11.92 -5.95 5.81
CA PRO A 47 -12.08 -5.41 7.16
C PRO A 47 -12.37 -3.91 7.14
N HIS A 48 -12.82 -3.38 8.26
CA HIS A 48 -13.12 -1.94 8.40
C HIS A 48 -11.91 -1.08 7.99
N SER A 49 -12.17 -0.04 7.20
CA SER A 49 -11.12 0.84 6.69
C SER A 49 -10.38 1.57 7.80
N LEU A 50 -9.04 1.69 7.66
CA LEU A 50 -8.21 2.46 8.60
C LEU A 50 -8.31 3.96 8.35
N HIS A 51 -8.55 4.37 7.10
CA HIS A 51 -8.80 5.76 6.72
C HIS A 51 -10.29 5.99 6.56
N PRO A 52 -10.78 7.23 6.80
CA PRO A 52 -12.16 7.56 6.48
C PRO A 52 -12.46 7.31 5.01
N ASP A 53 -13.71 6.95 4.71
CA ASP A 53 -14.19 6.72 3.35
C ASP A 53 -14.35 8.07 2.64
N LEU A 54 -13.23 8.68 2.27
CA LEU A 54 -13.20 9.88 1.45
C LEU A 54 -13.05 9.48 -0.01
N PRO A 55 -13.72 10.19 -0.93
CA PRO A 55 -13.53 9.91 -2.34
C PRO A 55 -12.05 10.01 -2.74
N ALA A 56 -11.59 9.07 -3.56
CA ALA A 56 -10.24 9.12 -4.09
C ALA A 56 -10.09 10.40 -4.92
N GLN A 57 -9.00 11.14 -4.70
CA GLN A 57 -8.71 12.36 -5.42
C GLN A 57 -7.83 12.08 -6.62
N GLU A 58 -7.98 12.90 -7.66
CA GLU A 58 -7.12 12.82 -8.83
C GLU A 58 -5.66 13.03 -8.42
N GLY A 59 -4.78 12.17 -8.93
CA GLY A 59 -3.36 12.21 -8.61
C GLY A 59 -2.97 11.56 -7.28
N GLU A 60 -3.93 11.05 -6.51
CA GLU A 60 -3.65 10.40 -5.21
C GLU A 60 -2.67 9.23 -5.33
N LEU A 61 -2.85 8.37 -6.35
CA LEU A 61 -1.97 7.22 -6.56
C LEU A 61 -0.55 7.64 -6.94
N GLY A 62 -0.41 8.73 -7.70
CA GLY A 62 0.91 9.29 -8.04
C GLY A 62 1.66 9.77 -6.80
N ARG A 63 0.97 10.49 -5.92
CA ARG A 63 1.56 10.94 -4.64
C ARG A 63 1.92 9.76 -3.75
N LYS A 64 1.06 8.74 -3.69
CA LYS A 64 1.31 7.52 -2.92
C LYS A 64 2.55 6.80 -3.45
N ARG A 65 2.70 6.71 -4.77
CA ARG A 65 3.86 6.11 -5.40
C ARG A 65 5.16 6.80 -4.99
N GLU A 66 5.18 8.14 -4.99
CA GLU A 66 6.35 8.91 -4.56
C GLU A 66 6.69 8.66 -3.10
N LEU A 67 5.69 8.65 -2.22
CA LEU A 67 5.88 8.39 -0.80
C LEU A 67 6.38 6.97 -0.55
N LEU A 68 5.88 6.00 -1.31
CA LEU A 68 6.35 4.61 -1.22
C LEU A 68 7.80 4.48 -1.65
N GLU A 69 8.19 5.14 -2.75
CA GLU A 69 9.59 5.12 -3.20
C GLU A 69 10.51 5.69 -2.11
N GLN A 70 10.11 6.80 -1.49
CA GLN A 70 10.87 7.41 -0.39
C GLN A 70 10.92 6.48 0.83
N GLY A 71 9.80 5.91 1.22
CA GLY A 71 9.71 4.99 2.35
C GLY A 71 10.54 3.73 2.14
N LEU A 72 10.49 3.16 0.95
CA LEU A 72 11.29 1.97 0.60
C LEU A 72 12.79 2.27 0.65
N LEU A 73 13.20 3.46 0.19
CA LEU A 73 14.59 3.88 0.29
C LEU A 73 15.07 3.96 1.73
N VAL A 74 14.23 4.49 2.62
CA VAL A 74 14.52 4.52 4.07
C VAL A 74 14.69 3.11 4.61
N LEU A 75 13.79 2.18 4.24
CA LEU A 75 13.87 0.79 4.68
C LEU A 75 15.15 0.10 4.18
N ILE A 76 15.51 0.33 2.93
CA ILE A 76 16.72 -0.27 2.34
C ILE A 76 17.96 0.24 3.04
N ARG A 77 18.05 1.55 3.27
CA ARG A 77 19.19 2.17 3.99
C ARG A 77 19.31 1.68 5.42
N ALA A 78 18.17 1.35 6.04
CA ALA A 78 18.14 0.80 7.40
C ALA A 78 18.39 -0.73 7.43
N GLY A 79 18.52 -1.37 6.28
CA GLY A 79 18.72 -2.82 6.21
C GLY A 79 17.46 -3.64 6.48
N LEU A 80 16.27 -3.04 6.39
CA LEU A 80 14.98 -3.70 6.67
C LEU A 80 14.32 -4.26 5.42
N ALA A 81 14.66 -3.73 4.26
CA ALA A 81 14.19 -4.20 2.96
C ALA A 81 15.35 -4.25 1.99
N GLU A 82 15.18 -5.03 0.93
CA GLU A 82 16.18 -5.17 -0.12
C GLU A 82 15.54 -5.16 -1.50
N LEU A 83 16.34 -4.76 -2.49
CA LEU A 83 15.98 -4.81 -3.89
C LEU A 83 16.43 -6.14 -4.48
N ALA A 84 15.56 -6.72 -5.31
CA ALA A 84 15.90 -7.89 -6.11
C ALA A 84 15.52 -7.59 -7.55
N SER A 85 16.45 -7.80 -8.48
CA SER A 85 16.12 -7.73 -9.90
C SER A 85 15.69 -9.11 -10.37
N SER A 86 14.62 -9.16 -11.17
CA SER A 86 14.13 -10.38 -11.78
C SER A 86 13.78 -10.10 -13.23
N ASP A 87 13.44 -11.16 -13.97
CA ASP A 87 12.96 -11.01 -15.35
C ASP A 87 11.70 -10.12 -15.42
N ASP A 88 10.96 -10.03 -14.31
CA ASP A 88 9.75 -9.21 -14.19
C ASP A 88 10.04 -7.77 -13.76
N GLY A 89 11.32 -7.38 -13.62
CA GLY A 89 11.74 -6.04 -13.26
C GLY A 89 12.26 -5.94 -11.83
N LEU A 90 12.12 -4.72 -11.26
CA LEU A 90 12.62 -4.40 -9.93
C LEU A 90 11.62 -4.82 -8.87
N MET A 91 12.04 -5.67 -7.95
CA MET A 91 11.21 -6.21 -6.90
C MET A 91 11.77 -5.83 -5.53
N TYR A 92 10.90 -5.80 -4.52
CA TYR A 92 11.26 -5.50 -3.14
C TYR A 92 10.91 -6.67 -2.24
N ALA A 93 11.72 -6.90 -1.23
CA ALA A 93 11.50 -7.96 -0.24
C ALA A 93 11.94 -7.47 1.15
N ALA A 94 11.30 -7.99 2.21
CA ALA A 94 11.76 -7.75 3.57
C ALA A 94 13.01 -8.59 3.82
N THR A 95 13.99 -8.00 4.52
CA THR A 95 15.16 -8.73 5.00
C THR A 95 14.81 -9.46 6.30
N GLU A 96 15.71 -10.34 6.75
CA GLU A 96 15.57 -10.97 8.05
C GLU A 96 15.40 -9.93 9.17
N ASN A 97 16.18 -8.84 9.11
CA ASN A 97 16.07 -7.74 10.05
C ASN A 97 14.72 -7.03 9.94
N GLY A 98 14.17 -6.90 8.73
CA GLY A 98 12.84 -6.34 8.50
C GLY A 98 11.75 -7.17 9.16
N HIS A 99 11.80 -8.49 9.03
CA HIS A 99 10.88 -9.40 9.71
C HIS A 99 10.97 -9.24 11.22
N ALA A 100 12.19 -9.25 11.77
CA ALA A 100 12.41 -9.11 13.21
C ALA A 100 11.88 -7.75 13.72
N PHE A 101 12.09 -6.69 12.96
CA PHE A 101 11.60 -5.36 13.32
C PHE A 101 10.07 -5.33 13.46
N ILE A 102 9.36 -5.91 12.51
CA ILE A 102 7.89 -5.93 12.54
C ILE A 102 7.38 -6.80 13.71
N GLU A 103 8.03 -7.92 13.99
CA GLU A 103 7.62 -8.83 15.06
C GLU A 103 7.66 -8.20 16.45
N VAL A 104 8.57 -7.26 16.70
CA VAL A 104 8.68 -6.61 18.01
C VAL A 104 7.74 -5.42 18.18
N LEU A 105 7.06 -4.99 17.12
CA LEU A 105 6.11 -3.88 17.21
C LEU A 105 4.77 -4.37 17.78
N GLU A 106 4.38 -3.82 18.94
CA GLU A 106 3.20 -4.25 19.68
C GLU A 106 2.02 -3.27 19.62
N ALA A 107 2.19 -2.12 18.95
CA ALA A 107 1.11 -1.14 18.86
C ALA A 107 -0.14 -1.74 18.22
N PRO A 108 -1.35 -1.43 18.74
CA PRO A 108 -2.60 -1.93 18.15
C PRO A 108 -2.75 -1.61 16.67
N TYR A 109 -2.22 -0.48 16.23
CA TYR A 109 -2.23 -0.08 14.82
C TYR A 109 -1.49 -1.11 13.94
N ILE A 110 -0.38 -1.66 14.43
CA ILE A 110 0.38 -2.69 13.69
C ILE A 110 -0.44 -3.97 13.54
N ALA A 111 -1.16 -4.38 14.57
CA ALA A 111 -2.05 -5.55 14.49
C ALA A 111 -3.14 -5.33 13.43
N SER A 112 -3.71 -4.13 13.39
CA SER A 112 -4.71 -3.75 12.39
C SER A 112 -4.13 -3.75 10.97
N LEU A 113 -2.90 -3.26 10.81
CA LEU A 113 -2.20 -3.31 9.53
C LEU A 113 -1.95 -4.75 9.07
N ARG A 114 -1.51 -5.62 9.98
CA ARG A 114 -1.25 -7.03 9.65
C ARG A 114 -2.51 -7.75 9.17
N GLU A 115 -3.64 -7.52 9.82
CA GLU A 115 -4.92 -8.11 9.45
C GLU A 115 -5.31 -7.69 8.03
N ARG A 116 -5.21 -6.39 7.74
CA ARG A 116 -5.57 -5.85 6.44
C ARG A 116 -4.59 -6.23 5.34
N ALA A 117 -3.31 -6.29 5.68
CA ALA A 117 -2.27 -6.75 4.75
C ALA A 117 -2.50 -8.22 4.37
N GLU A 118 -2.80 -9.08 5.34
CA GLU A 118 -3.11 -10.48 5.09
C GLU A 118 -4.32 -10.61 4.15
N TRP A 119 -5.39 -9.86 4.42
CA TRP A 119 -6.57 -9.84 3.58
C TRP A 119 -6.25 -9.36 2.15
N ALA A 120 -5.54 -8.24 2.02
CA ALA A 120 -5.19 -7.66 0.73
C ALA A 120 -4.32 -8.61 -0.10
N LEU A 121 -3.32 -9.21 0.52
CA LEU A 121 -2.44 -10.16 -0.16
C LEU A 121 -3.19 -11.42 -0.60
N ARG A 122 -4.11 -11.90 0.23
CA ARG A 122 -4.90 -13.10 -0.11
C ARG A 122 -5.75 -12.89 -1.37
N HIS A 123 -6.28 -11.70 -1.55
CA HIS A 123 -7.25 -11.43 -2.61
C HIS A 123 -6.70 -10.65 -3.81
N TYR A 124 -5.62 -9.88 -3.64
CA TYR A 124 -5.19 -8.91 -4.63
C TYR A 124 -3.67 -8.91 -4.91
N ALA A 125 -2.94 -9.93 -4.49
CA ALA A 125 -1.47 -9.94 -4.60
C ALA A 125 -0.96 -10.07 -6.04
N SER A 126 -1.72 -10.67 -6.95
CA SER A 126 -1.25 -10.86 -8.32
C SER A 126 -1.10 -9.52 -9.05
N PRO A 127 -0.13 -9.40 -9.98
CA PRO A 127 0.00 -8.17 -10.77
C PRO A 127 -1.27 -7.78 -11.52
N ALA A 128 -2.02 -8.76 -12.04
CA ALA A 128 -3.27 -8.52 -12.75
C ALA A 128 -4.33 -7.91 -11.84
N ARG A 129 -4.47 -8.44 -10.62
CA ARG A 129 -5.44 -7.91 -9.65
C ARG A 129 -5.04 -6.54 -9.14
N ALA A 130 -3.75 -6.30 -8.93
CA ALA A 130 -3.23 -4.99 -8.56
C ALA A 130 -3.57 -3.95 -9.63
N ARG A 131 -3.38 -4.27 -10.92
CA ARG A 131 -3.76 -3.39 -12.03
C ARG A 131 -5.25 -3.12 -12.03
N SER A 132 -6.07 -4.13 -11.80
CA SER A 132 -7.52 -3.99 -11.74
C SER A 132 -7.95 -3.01 -10.64
N VAL A 133 -7.37 -3.13 -9.46
CA VAL A 133 -7.63 -2.23 -8.33
C VAL A 133 -7.23 -0.79 -8.69
N THR A 134 -6.06 -0.62 -9.29
CA THR A 134 -5.57 0.69 -9.73
C THR A 134 -6.56 1.34 -10.69
N HIS A 135 -7.07 0.60 -11.67
CA HIS A 135 -8.08 1.10 -12.61
C HIS A 135 -9.38 1.50 -11.90
N GLN A 136 -9.83 0.71 -10.95
CA GLN A 136 -11.03 1.02 -10.16
C GLN A 136 -10.86 2.32 -9.38
N ILE A 137 -9.70 2.53 -8.75
CA ILE A 137 -9.40 3.74 -7.99
C ILE A 137 -9.41 4.97 -8.91
N ILE A 138 -8.74 4.88 -10.05
CA ILE A 138 -8.68 5.96 -11.04
C ILE A 138 -10.08 6.29 -11.57
N ASN A 139 -10.87 5.28 -11.89
CA ASN A 139 -12.23 5.46 -12.40
C ASN A 139 -13.14 6.13 -11.36
N ARG A 140 -13.02 5.75 -10.10
CA ARG A 140 -13.79 6.38 -9.01
C ARG A 140 -13.42 7.85 -8.85
N ALA A 141 -12.14 8.18 -8.91
CA ALA A 141 -11.66 9.56 -8.81
C ALA A 141 -12.19 10.41 -9.96
N THR A 142 -12.13 9.89 -11.20
CA THR A 142 -12.63 10.58 -12.39
C THR A 142 -14.15 10.78 -12.33
N THR A 143 -14.89 9.75 -11.93
CA THR A 143 -16.35 9.82 -11.81
C THR A 143 -16.77 10.83 -10.72
N GLY A 144 -16.07 10.82 -9.57
CA GLY A 144 -16.31 11.78 -8.49
C GLY A 144 -16.12 13.21 -8.96
N SER A 145 -15.04 13.50 -9.67
CA SER A 145 -14.76 14.83 -10.22
C SER A 145 -15.84 15.26 -11.22
N ALA A 146 -16.28 14.36 -12.08
CA ALA A 146 -17.34 14.66 -13.06
C ALA A 146 -18.67 14.96 -12.39
N THR A 147 -19.01 14.22 -11.34
CA THR A 147 -20.25 14.43 -10.57
C THR A 147 -20.24 15.76 -9.84
N GLU A 148 -19.13 16.12 -9.22
CA GLU A 148 -18.98 17.41 -8.54
C GLU A 148 -19.07 18.57 -9.52
N GLY A 149 -18.45 18.44 -10.69
CA GLY A 149 -18.52 19.45 -11.76
C GLY A 149 -19.95 19.66 -12.26
N ALA A 150 -20.74 18.60 -12.37
CA ALA A 150 -22.12 18.67 -12.83
C ALA A 150 -23.06 19.32 -11.81
N GLY A 151 -22.72 19.25 -10.53
CA GLY A 151 -23.53 19.82 -9.45
C GLY A 151 -23.46 21.34 -9.33
N HIS A 152 -22.55 22.01 -10.05
CA HIS A 152 -22.33 23.45 -9.99
C HIS A 152 -22.72 24.18 -11.28
N GLY A 153 -23.37 23.49 -12.19
CA GLY A 153 -23.82 24.04 -13.45
C GLY A 153 -25.14 24.79 -13.40
#